data_4ffc459fd8b8767b51e1060ee6ad5158
#
_entry.id   4ffc459fd8b8767b51e1060ee6ad5158
#
_cell.length_a   1.000
_cell.length_b   1.000
_cell.length_c   1.000
_cell.angle_alpha   90.00
_cell.angle_beta   90.00
_cell.angle_gamma   90.00
#
_symmetry.space_group_name_H-M   'P 1'
#
loop_
_entity.id
_entity.type
_entity.pdbx_description
1 polymer ?
#
loop_
_entity_poly.entity_id
_entity_poly.type
_entity_poly.pdbx_seq_one_letter_code
_entity_poly.pdbx_strand_id
1 'polypeptide(L)'
;MGKLNPNKFFLFRHRFKLGYLLLGLIFTGLLFFLPLITPNGLSNDEFIFTTKTFELNRHTIFREVVVDLPYHLLQKGIFKIFGVSPYTIMLPSVIIGAITCILIILLLNRWFKNNTAIMASIITVLSSSFLFISGSGTALIMILFWTTLLLWLGSKVQGENKPKASWCFLFGIFMCLSIFTPYMLYLDFFILIYVFVHPHLRFTLKNLPKIPLAIFSLMVISTVTTLILRGLKHPEIFTELLLMPNFSLTNYLHNLSNAIRVAITWNGLVESTFLAPLYGLPAITLAIIGFISTFKGFFASRNSMAFLLTIFTLLISGLNPQMIILFILPLAILVAHGMKYILHKWSSIFPYNPYAKVIGVLPIGLFMPIVIISDLNHFVYGYRYSAPVANQFTNDIKLLDRYYENHLLYLPENQENRNFYVHLANSHTIFNKTPKYQYISNLSKNIEKQNIISFEKITDTENYELEHIVTNEKSQNADRLYLYKSK
;
A
#
# COMPACT_ATOMS: atom_id res chain seq x y z
N MET A 1 -49.95 -22.45 -12.55
CA MET A 1 -49.03 -21.57 -11.80
C MET A 1 -47.93 -21.10 -12.76
N GLY A 2 -48.03 -19.84 -13.26
CA GLY A 2 -47.04 -19.28 -14.14
C GLY A 2 -45.69 -19.20 -13.41
N LYS A 3 -44.63 -19.76 -14.01
CA LYS A 3 -43.25 -19.65 -13.49
C LYS A 3 -42.89 -18.15 -13.38
N LEU A 4 -42.88 -17.64 -12.16
CA LEU A 4 -42.37 -16.30 -11.86
C LEU A 4 -40.94 -16.20 -12.39
N ASN A 5 -40.73 -15.38 -13.42
CA ASN A 5 -39.40 -15.16 -13.95
C ASN A 5 -38.63 -14.22 -12.98
N PRO A 6 -37.69 -14.74 -12.18
CA PRO A 6 -37.01 -13.97 -11.12
C PRO A 6 -36.24 -12.77 -11.68
N ASN A 7 -35.89 -12.80 -12.97
CA ASN A 7 -35.19 -11.68 -13.63
C ASN A 7 -36.06 -10.42 -13.84
N LYS A 8 -37.37 -10.47 -13.58
CA LYS A 8 -38.25 -9.29 -13.57
C LYS A 8 -38.02 -8.39 -12.35
N PHE A 9 -37.50 -8.95 -11.24
CA PHE A 9 -37.23 -8.18 -10.04
C PHE A 9 -35.87 -7.47 -10.16
N PHE A 10 -35.84 -6.15 -9.93
CA PHE A 10 -34.63 -5.31 -10.02
C PHE A 10 -33.48 -5.83 -9.17
N LEU A 11 -33.73 -6.17 -7.90
CA LEU A 11 -32.72 -6.70 -6.97
C LEU A 11 -32.14 -8.02 -7.47
N PHE A 12 -32.96 -8.93 -7.97
CA PHE A 12 -32.51 -10.22 -8.47
C PHE A 12 -31.70 -10.07 -9.78
N ARG A 13 -32.14 -9.18 -10.67
CA ARG A 13 -31.45 -8.88 -11.93
C ARG A 13 -30.05 -8.29 -11.69
N HIS A 14 -29.91 -7.45 -10.66
CA HIS A 14 -28.67 -6.73 -10.37
C HIS A 14 -27.93 -7.24 -9.15
N ARG A 15 -28.33 -8.39 -8.56
CA ARG A 15 -27.78 -8.94 -7.31
C ARG A 15 -26.26 -8.97 -7.21
N PHE A 16 -25.56 -9.36 -8.28
CA PHE A 16 -24.10 -9.39 -8.29
C PHE A 16 -23.50 -7.98 -8.30
N LYS A 17 -24.06 -7.07 -9.09
CA LYS A 17 -23.58 -5.67 -9.14
C LYS A 17 -23.78 -4.97 -7.80
N LEU A 18 -24.96 -5.16 -7.20
CA LEU A 18 -25.28 -4.63 -5.88
C LEU A 18 -24.40 -5.25 -4.80
N GLY A 19 -24.15 -6.57 -4.86
CA GLY A 19 -23.24 -7.27 -3.95
C GLY A 19 -21.80 -6.74 -4.03
N TYR A 20 -21.26 -6.52 -5.21
CA TYR A 20 -19.93 -5.93 -5.39
C TYR A 20 -19.86 -4.47 -4.91
N LEU A 21 -20.91 -3.69 -5.17
CA LEU A 21 -20.98 -2.31 -4.69
C LEU A 21 -20.99 -2.26 -3.15
N LEU A 22 -21.84 -3.09 -2.53
CA LEU A 22 -21.93 -3.18 -1.08
C LEU A 22 -20.62 -3.65 -0.45
N LEU A 23 -19.98 -4.66 -1.04
CA LEU A 23 -18.67 -5.14 -0.62
C LEU A 23 -17.62 -4.03 -0.69
N GLY A 24 -17.58 -3.30 -1.81
CA GLY A 24 -16.68 -2.16 -1.99
C GLY A 24 -16.91 -1.07 -0.94
N LEU A 25 -18.17 -0.74 -0.64
CA LEU A 25 -18.53 0.25 0.39
C LEU A 25 -18.10 -0.21 1.79
N ILE A 26 -18.33 -1.49 2.14
CA ILE A 26 -17.90 -2.05 3.44
C ILE A 26 -16.38 -1.96 3.58
N PHE A 27 -15.64 -2.39 2.55
CA PHE A 27 -14.18 -2.34 2.59
C PHE A 27 -13.62 -0.92 2.62
N THR A 28 -14.20 -0.02 1.83
CA THR A 28 -13.83 1.40 1.87
C THR A 28 -14.07 1.98 3.26
N GLY A 29 -15.24 1.74 3.85
CA GLY A 29 -15.55 2.18 5.21
C GLY A 29 -14.55 1.63 6.24
N LEU A 30 -14.24 0.34 6.18
CA LEU A 30 -13.25 -0.28 7.06
C LEU A 30 -11.88 0.38 6.93
N LEU A 31 -11.42 0.65 5.70
CA LEU A 31 -10.13 1.29 5.47
C LEU A 31 -10.08 2.73 6.02
N PHE A 32 -11.17 3.49 5.91
CA PHE A 32 -11.23 4.84 6.50
C PHE A 32 -11.20 4.83 8.03
N PHE A 33 -11.68 3.76 8.67
CA PHE A 33 -11.55 3.57 10.12
C PHE A 33 -10.17 3.06 10.55
N LEU A 34 -9.40 2.48 9.64
CA LEU A 34 -8.13 1.83 9.93
C LEU A 34 -7.11 2.74 10.64
N PRO A 35 -6.85 4.01 10.21
CA PRO A 35 -5.91 4.89 10.89
C PRO A 35 -6.29 5.23 12.33
N LEU A 36 -7.56 5.09 12.70
CA LEU A 36 -8.03 5.28 14.07
C LEU A 36 -7.73 4.07 14.97
N ILE A 37 -7.53 2.90 14.35
CA ILE A 37 -7.31 1.63 15.05
C ILE A 37 -5.81 1.29 15.11
N THR A 38 -5.00 1.75 14.14
CA THR A 38 -3.54 1.49 14.07
C THR A 38 -2.80 2.05 15.30
N PRO A 39 -1.53 1.66 15.53
CA PRO A 39 -0.73 2.24 16.60
C PRO A 39 -0.84 3.75 16.57
N ASN A 40 -1.13 4.31 17.71
CA ASN A 40 -1.42 5.75 17.83
C ASN A 40 -0.14 6.55 17.65
N GLY A 41 0.23 6.93 16.45
CA GLY A 41 1.41 7.74 16.23
C GLY A 41 1.95 7.66 14.82
N LEU A 42 3.13 8.19 14.61
CA LEU A 42 3.86 8.15 13.34
C LEU A 42 5.18 7.41 13.52
N SER A 43 5.58 6.65 12.51
CA SER A 43 6.91 6.05 12.43
C SER A 43 7.94 7.05 11.90
N ASN A 44 9.22 6.75 12.10
CA ASN A 44 10.30 7.60 11.58
C ASN A 44 10.25 7.71 10.05
N ASP A 45 9.91 6.63 9.34
CA ASP A 45 9.74 6.66 7.89
C ASP A 45 8.62 7.60 7.46
N GLU A 46 7.52 7.67 8.23
CA GLU A 46 6.41 8.58 7.95
C GLU A 46 6.78 10.05 8.18
N PHE A 47 7.64 10.34 9.17
CA PHE A 47 8.21 11.69 9.36
C PHE A 47 9.06 12.10 8.16
N ILE A 48 10.01 11.26 7.75
CA ILE A 48 10.90 11.52 6.61
C ILE A 48 10.08 11.72 5.33
N PHE A 49 9.11 10.83 5.09
CA PHE A 49 8.28 10.87 3.89
C PHE A 49 7.39 12.11 3.84
N THR A 50 6.81 12.49 4.97
CA THR A 50 5.98 13.69 5.08
C THR A 50 6.79 14.97 4.92
N THR A 51 8.03 15.00 5.43
CA THR A 51 8.96 16.12 5.25
C THR A 51 9.24 16.35 3.77
N LYS A 52 9.50 15.30 2.99
CA LYS A 52 9.64 15.40 1.52
C LYS A 52 8.38 16.01 0.86
N THR A 53 7.18 15.70 1.37
CA THR A 53 5.93 16.31 0.88
C THR A 53 5.85 17.80 1.14
N PHE A 54 6.30 18.27 2.32
CA PHE A 54 6.32 19.70 2.63
C PHE A 54 7.29 20.48 1.74
N GLU A 55 8.49 19.93 1.52
CA GLU A 55 9.54 20.54 0.70
C GLU A 55 9.19 20.60 -0.79
N LEU A 56 8.20 19.80 -1.21
CA LEU A 56 7.74 19.79 -2.59
C LEU A 56 7.19 21.17 -3.00
N ASN A 57 7.78 21.80 -3.97
CA ASN A 57 7.30 23.05 -4.54
C ASN A 57 7.27 22.97 -6.09
N ARG A 58 6.73 24.00 -6.77
CA ARG A 58 6.65 23.99 -8.24
C ARG A 58 8.02 23.86 -8.91
N HIS A 59 9.03 24.46 -8.31
CA HIS A 59 10.37 24.43 -8.85
C HIS A 59 10.99 23.03 -8.79
N THR A 60 10.85 22.32 -7.66
CA THR A 60 11.34 20.94 -7.51
C THR A 60 10.61 19.98 -8.44
N ILE A 61 9.27 20.10 -8.58
CA ILE A 61 8.47 19.24 -9.47
C ILE A 61 8.95 19.32 -10.94
N PHE A 62 9.30 20.51 -11.43
CA PHE A 62 9.69 20.67 -12.84
C PHE A 62 11.20 20.47 -13.09
N ARG A 63 12.05 20.62 -12.09
CA ARG A 63 13.51 20.50 -12.25
C ARG A 63 14.06 19.15 -11.81
N GLU A 64 13.45 18.54 -10.84
CA GLU A 64 13.90 17.27 -10.24
C GLU A 64 12.94 16.12 -10.57
N VAL A 65 13.45 14.91 -10.56
CA VAL A 65 12.60 13.72 -10.57
C VAL A 65 12.20 13.44 -9.12
N VAL A 66 10.93 13.60 -8.82
CA VAL A 66 10.40 13.31 -7.50
C VAL A 66 9.87 11.89 -7.51
N VAL A 67 10.45 11.05 -6.67
CA VAL A 67 9.98 9.68 -6.43
C VAL A 67 8.60 9.74 -5.76
N ASP A 68 7.68 8.86 -6.14
CA ASP A 68 6.30 8.81 -5.63
C ASP A 68 5.51 10.13 -5.77
N LEU A 69 5.82 10.93 -6.79
CA LEU A 69 5.17 12.23 -7.03
C LEU A 69 3.64 12.20 -6.93
N PRO A 70 2.90 11.23 -7.51
CA PRO A 70 1.44 11.20 -7.40
C PRO A 70 0.94 11.13 -5.95
N TYR A 71 1.64 10.36 -5.11
CA TYR A 71 1.32 10.26 -3.69
C TYR A 71 1.57 11.57 -2.94
N HIS A 72 2.75 12.16 -3.15
CA HIS A 72 3.10 13.44 -2.52
C HIS A 72 2.14 14.57 -2.91
N LEU A 73 1.70 14.62 -4.18
CA LEU A 73 0.70 15.60 -4.64
C LEU A 73 -0.64 15.41 -3.95
N LEU A 74 -1.10 14.16 -3.82
CA LEU A 74 -2.34 13.84 -3.11
C LEU A 74 -2.22 14.25 -1.62
N GLN A 75 -1.12 13.88 -0.96
CA GLN A 75 -0.87 14.21 0.44
C GLN A 75 -0.82 15.73 0.66
N LYS A 76 -0.11 16.46 -0.21
CA LYS A 76 -0.05 17.93 -0.16
C LYS A 76 -1.41 18.57 -0.37
N GLY A 77 -2.24 18.02 -1.26
CA GLY A 77 -3.62 18.47 -1.46
C GLY A 77 -4.47 18.28 -0.19
N ILE A 78 -4.36 17.12 0.45
CA ILE A 78 -5.05 16.81 1.71
C ILE A 78 -4.60 17.77 2.82
N PHE A 79 -3.29 18.01 2.97
CA PHE A 79 -2.78 18.95 3.98
C PHE A 79 -3.30 20.38 3.81
N LYS A 80 -3.44 20.84 2.57
CA LYS A 80 -4.01 22.15 2.29
C LYS A 80 -5.47 22.29 2.69
N ILE A 81 -6.25 21.21 2.58
CA ILE A 81 -7.70 21.22 2.87
C ILE A 81 -7.95 20.97 4.35
N PHE A 82 -7.38 19.89 4.90
CA PHE A 82 -7.70 19.38 6.23
C PHE A 82 -6.66 19.72 7.30
N GLY A 83 -5.52 20.31 6.90
CA GLY A 83 -4.38 20.53 7.80
C GLY A 83 -3.58 19.25 8.03
N VAL A 84 -2.57 19.35 8.89
CA VAL A 84 -1.63 18.26 9.19
C VAL A 84 -1.97 17.63 10.54
N SER A 85 -2.24 16.35 10.52
CA SER A 85 -2.50 15.51 11.68
C SER A 85 -2.05 14.07 11.37
N PRO A 86 -1.87 13.19 12.37
CA PRO A 86 -1.55 11.78 12.10
C PRO A 86 -2.53 11.11 11.14
N TYR A 87 -3.82 11.42 11.27
CA TYR A 87 -4.85 10.89 10.38
C TYR A 87 -4.69 11.38 8.93
N THR A 88 -4.45 12.68 8.72
CA THR A 88 -4.30 13.27 7.38
C THR A 88 -2.99 12.86 6.70
N ILE A 89 -1.97 12.48 7.46
CA ILE A 89 -0.72 11.90 6.94
C ILE A 89 -0.98 10.52 6.35
N MET A 90 -1.80 9.69 6.98
CA MET A 90 -2.16 8.34 6.53
C MET A 90 -3.27 8.34 5.46
N LEU A 91 -4.08 9.39 5.36
CA LEU A 91 -5.27 9.47 4.50
C LEU A 91 -4.99 9.21 3.00
N PRO A 92 -3.87 9.64 2.40
CA PRO A 92 -3.53 9.29 1.01
C PRO A 92 -3.48 7.78 0.80
N SER A 93 -2.83 7.04 1.70
CA SER A 93 -2.75 5.57 1.63
C SER A 93 -4.11 4.91 1.74
N VAL A 94 -4.98 5.42 2.60
CA VAL A 94 -6.36 4.95 2.74
C VAL A 94 -7.14 5.12 1.43
N ILE A 95 -7.05 6.29 0.80
CA ILE A 95 -7.75 6.59 -0.46
C ILE A 95 -7.22 5.66 -1.58
N ILE A 96 -5.91 5.56 -1.72
CA ILE A 96 -5.29 4.70 -2.73
C ILE A 96 -5.57 3.23 -2.42
N GLY A 97 -5.57 2.82 -1.15
CA GLY A 97 -5.94 1.49 -0.69
C GLY A 97 -7.39 1.13 -1.05
N ALA A 98 -8.33 2.06 -0.87
CA ALA A 98 -9.73 1.88 -1.27
C ALA A 98 -9.86 1.69 -2.80
N ILE A 99 -9.15 2.48 -3.59
CA ILE A 99 -9.11 2.31 -5.06
C ILE A 99 -8.49 0.96 -5.42
N THR A 100 -7.39 0.58 -4.77
CA THR A 100 -6.70 -0.70 -4.97
C THR A 100 -7.60 -1.89 -4.62
N CYS A 101 -8.38 -1.80 -3.56
CA CYS A 101 -9.39 -2.79 -3.19
C CYS A 101 -10.40 -3.02 -4.34
N ILE A 102 -10.93 -1.94 -4.91
CA ILE A 102 -11.84 -2.01 -6.07
C ILE A 102 -11.15 -2.65 -7.27
N LEU A 103 -9.90 -2.28 -7.54
CA LEU A 103 -9.10 -2.85 -8.64
C LEU A 103 -8.83 -4.34 -8.44
N ILE A 104 -8.54 -4.81 -7.22
CA ILE A 104 -8.38 -6.23 -6.90
C ILE A 104 -9.68 -6.99 -7.20
N ILE A 105 -10.82 -6.48 -6.76
CA ILE A 105 -12.13 -7.08 -7.04
C ILE A 105 -12.36 -7.16 -8.56
N LEU A 106 -12.09 -6.09 -9.29
CA LEU A 106 -12.27 -6.03 -10.75
C LEU A 106 -11.32 -6.99 -11.49
N LEU A 107 -10.05 -7.09 -11.06
CA LEU A 107 -9.07 -7.99 -11.64
C LEU A 107 -9.46 -9.45 -11.41
N LEU A 108 -9.76 -9.83 -10.16
CA LEU A 108 -10.12 -11.20 -9.80
C LEU A 108 -11.45 -11.61 -10.46
N ASN A 109 -12.43 -10.71 -10.54
CA ASN A 109 -13.68 -10.99 -11.25
C ASN A 109 -13.51 -11.16 -12.76
N ARG A 110 -12.49 -10.53 -13.34
CA ARG A 110 -12.13 -10.75 -14.75
C ARG A 110 -11.49 -12.12 -15.01
N TRP A 111 -10.71 -12.60 -14.05
CA TRP A 111 -9.92 -13.83 -14.21
C TRP A 111 -10.63 -15.07 -13.68
N PHE A 112 -11.53 -14.95 -12.73
CA PHE A 112 -12.20 -16.05 -12.04
C PHE A 112 -13.73 -15.89 -12.08
N LYS A 113 -14.45 -16.96 -11.70
CA LYS A 113 -15.90 -16.90 -11.52
C LYS A 113 -16.23 -16.04 -10.29
N ASN A 114 -17.40 -15.38 -10.32
CA ASN A 114 -17.83 -14.41 -9.30
C ASN A 114 -17.62 -14.90 -7.86
N ASN A 115 -18.04 -16.11 -7.52
CA ASN A 115 -17.92 -16.63 -6.16
C ASN A 115 -16.44 -16.73 -5.69
N THR A 116 -15.58 -17.29 -6.55
CA THR A 116 -14.14 -17.39 -6.26
C THR A 116 -13.48 -16.01 -6.16
N ALA A 117 -13.85 -15.11 -7.05
CA ALA A 117 -13.33 -13.74 -7.07
C ALA A 117 -13.70 -12.98 -5.79
N ILE A 118 -14.96 -13.06 -5.36
CA ILE A 118 -15.43 -12.41 -4.13
C ILE A 118 -14.66 -12.93 -2.91
N MET A 119 -14.59 -14.26 -2.76
CA MET A 119 -13.92 -14.88 -1.62
C MET A 119 -12.44 -14.52 -1.55
N ALA A 120 -11.73 -14.62 -2.69
CA ALA A 120 -10.32 -14.26 -2.74
C ALA A 120 -10.09 -12.75 -2.49
N SER A 121 -10.99 -11.88 -2.97
CA SER A 121 -10.92 -10.45 -2.69
C SER A 121 -11.09 -10.14 -1.21
N ILE A 122 -12.03 -10.81 -0.54
CA ILE A 122 -12.26 -10.67 0.91
C ILE A 122 -10.99 -11.04 1.69
N ILE A 123 -10.42 -12.20 1.40
CA ILE A 123 -9.17 -12.66 2.06
C ILE A 123 -8.05 -11.65 1.84
N THR A 124 -7.88 -11.15 0.61
CA THR A 124 -6.79 -10.23 0.29
C THR A 124 -6.93 -8.89 0.99
N VAL A 125 -8.13 -8.29 0.94
CA VAL A 125 -8.37 -6.96 1.52
C VAL A 125 -8.35 -6.99 3.05
N LEU A 126 -8.74 -8.10 3.66
CA LEU A 126 -8.70 -8.27 5.11
C LEU A 126 -7.38 -8.88 5.61
N SER A 127 -6.42 -9.15 4.70
CA SER A 127 -5.09 -9.61 5.12
C SER A 127 -4.37 -8.52 5.92
N SER A 128 -3.60 -8.94 6.92
CA SER A 128 -2.86 -8.02 7.78
C SER A 128 -1.87 -7.14 6.98
N SER A 129 -1.27 -7.70 5.93
CA SER A 129 -0.38 -6.95 5.04
C SER A 129 -1.08 -5.84 4.27
N PHE A 130 -2.25 -6.11 3.70
CA PHE A 130 -3.01 -5.10 2.97
C PHE A 130 -3.50 -3.98 3.90
N LEU A 131 -4.00 -4.36 5.09
CA LEU A 131 -4.44 -3.41 6.10
C LEU A 131 -3.27 -2.53 6.58
N PHE A 132 -2.09 -3.13 6.81
CA PHE A 132 -0.89 -2.40 7.20
C PHE A 132 -0.50 -1.33 6.18
N ILE A 133 -0.29 -1.72 4.90
CA ILE A 133 0.16 -0.76 3.87
C ILE A 133 -0.90 0.29 3.53
N SER A 134 -2.19 -0.03 3.69
CA SER A 134 -3.28 0.93 3.51
C SER A 134 -3.42 1.92 4.66
N GLY A 135 -2.92 1.58 5.85
CA GLY A 135 -2.92 2.43 7.05
C GLY A 135 -1.61 3.17 7.29
N SER A 136 -0.57 2.94 6.49
CA SER A 136 0.72 3.61 6.63
C SER A 136 0.71 5.00 5.97
N GLY A 137 1.40 5.98 6.57
CA GLY A 137 1.57 7.33 6.00
C GLY A 137 2.64 7.42 4.91
N THR A 138 3.08 6.29 4.35
CA THR A 138 4.10 6.18 3.30
C THR A 138 3.51 5.73 1.97
N ALA A 139 4.25 5.86 0.86
CA ALA A 139 3.80 5.47 -0.47
C ALA A 139 3.80 3.95 -0.75
N LEU A 140 3.99 3.09 0.26
CA LEU A 140 4.07 1.64 0.07
C LEU A 140 2.86 1.06 -0.67
N ILE A 141 1.67 1.61 -0.45
CA ILE A 141 0.44 1.21 -1.13
C ILE A 141 0.49 1.44 -2.66
N MET A 142 1.29 2.40 -3.14
CA MET A 142 1.42 2.70 -4.56
C MET A 142 1.93 1.50 -5.37
N ILE A 143 2.82 0.71 -4.77
CA ILE A 143 3.37 -0.50 -5.40
C ILE A 143 2.24 -1.49 -5.74
N LEU A 144 1.37 -1.75 -4.78
CA LEU A 144 0.23 -2.66 -4.99
C LEU A 144 -0.82 -2.05 -5.92
N PHE A 145 -1.04 -0.74 -5.81
CA PHE A 145 -1.96 0.00 -6.69
C PHE A 145 -1.53 -0.13 -8.16
N TRP A 146 -0.28 0.23 -8.49
CA TRP A 146 0.23 0.16 -9.85
C TRP A 146 0.21 -1.27 -10.39
N THR A 147 0.69 -2.24 -9.60
CA THR A 147 0.71 -3.65 -9.99
C THR A 147 -0.68 -4.14 -10.35
N THR A 148 -1.67 -3.85 -9.51
CA THR A 148 -3.05 -4.28 -9.73
C THR A 148 -3.68 -3.57 -10.92
N LEU A 149 -3.46 -2.26 -11.06
CA LEU A 149 -3.98 -1.45 -12.16
C LEU A 149 -3.43 -1.91 -13.51
N LEU A 150 -2.11 -2.12 -13.60
CA LEU A 150 -1.48 -2.57 -14.85
C LEU A 150 -1.95 -3.97 -15.26
N LEU A 151 -2.06 -4.91 -14.32
CA LEU A 151 -2.59 -6.23 -14.62
C LEU A 151 -4.07 -6.20 -15.03
N TRP A 152 -4.88 -5.35 -14.39
CA TRP A 152 -6.27 -5.18 -14.76
C TRP A 152 -6.42 -4.56 -16.16
N LEU A 153 -5.69 -3.48 -16.46
CA LEU A 153 -5.68 -2.85 -17.78
C LEU A 153 -5.16 -3.79 -18.86
N GLY A 154 -4.05 -4.53 -18.60
CA GLY A 154 -3.54 -5.55 -19.49
C GLY A 154 -4.58 -6.62 -19.81
N SER A 155 -5.36 -7.05 -18.80
CA SER A 155 -6.46 -8.00 -19.01
C SER A 155 -7.60 -7.42 -19.85
N LYS A 156 -7.83 -6.12 -19.85
CA LYS A 156 -8.80 -5.44 -20.72
C LYS A 156 -8.33 -5.39 -22.17
N VAL A 157 -7.05 -5.07 -22.38
CA VAL A 157 -6.44 -5.08 -23.71
C VAL A 157 -6.50 -6.49 -24.34
N GLN A 158 -6.20 -7.53 -23.56
CA GLN A 158 -6.18 -8.92 -24.03
C GLN A 158 -7.57 -9.51 -24.33
N GLY A 159 -8.59 -9.10 -23.57
CA GLY A 159 -9.88 -9.81 -23.54
C GLY A 159 -10.91 -9.36 -24.58
N GLU A 160 -10.56 -8.48 -25.51
CA GLU A 160 -11.46 -8.01 -26.56
C GLU A 160 -10.96 -8.47 -27.93
N ASN A 161 -11.85 -8.98 -28.80
CA ASN A 161 -11.49 -9.40 -30.17
C ASN A 161 -10.93 -8.22 -31.00
N LYS A 162 -11.32 -7.00 -30.67
CA LYS A 162 -10.73 -5.75 -31.17
C LYS A 162 -10.47 -4.85 -29.96
N PRO A 163 -9.22 -4.83 -29.44
CA PRO A 163 -8.89 -4.00 -28.29
C PRO A 163 -9.13 -2.54 -28.63
N LYS A 164 -9.86 -1.85 -27.74
CA LYS A 164 -10.13 -0.42 -27.89
C LYS A 164 -8.82 0.35 -27.70
N ALA A 165 -8.56 1.28 -28.61
CA ALA A 165 -7.39 2.16 -28.53
C ALA A 165 -7.26 2.86 -27.16
N SER A 166 -8.40 3.20 -26.54
CA SER A 166 -8.42 3.84 -25.21
C SER A 166 -7.78 3.00 -24.10
N TRP A 167 -7.96 1.66 -24.09
CA TRP A 167 -7.33 0.81 -23.07
C TRP A 167 -5.82 0.71 -23.25
N CYS A 168 -5.35 0.67 -24.52
CA CYS A 168 -3.91 0.69 -24.79
C CYS A 168 -3.28 2.00 -24.37
N PHE A 169 -3.95 3.12 -24.63
CA PHE A 169 -3.49 4.45 -24.23
C PHE A 169 -3.45 4.61 -22.71
N LEU A 170 -4.50 4.20 -21.99
CA LEU A 170 -4.52 4.22 -20.53
C LEU A 170 -3.43 3.33 -19.92
N PHE A 171 -3.23 2.13 -20.48
CA PHE A 171 -2.16 1.25 -20.04
C PHE A 171 -0.78 1.93 -20.18
N GLY A 172 -0.56 2.61 -21.32
CA GLY A 172 0.70 3.35 -21.56
C GLY A 172 0.92 4.49 -20.57
N ILE A 173 -0.10 5.33 -20.32
CA ILE A 173 0.00 6.44 -19.37
C ILE A 173 0.34 5.91 -17.98
N PHE A 174 -0.41 4.92 -17.49
CA PHE A 174 -0.21 4.43 -16.13
C PHE A 174 1.10 3.66 -15.98
N MET A 175 1.57 2.99 -17.03
CA MET A 175 2.89 2.37 -17.06
C MET A 175 4.00 3.43 -16.98
N CYS A 176 3.89 4.54 -17.70
CA CYS A 176 4.85 5.65 -17.60
C CYS A 176 4.85 6.33 -16.23
N LEU A 177 3.68 6.42 -15.59
CA LEU A 177 3.56 7.00 -14.24
C LEU A 177 4.11 6.05 -13.16
N SER A 178 3.94 4.74 -13.33
CA SER A 178 4.42 3.74 -12.37
C SER A 178 5.94 3.69 -12.26
N ILE A 179 6.67 4.02 -13.33
CA ILE A 179 8.15 4.02 -13.35
C ILE A 179 8.76 4.90 -12.26
N PHE A 180 8.06 5.96 -11.84
CA PHE A 180 8.52 6.88 -10.78
C PHE A 180 8.25 6.38 -9.36
N THR A 181 7.66 5.19 -9.21
CA THR A 181 7.50 4.53 -7.91
C THR A 181 8.60 3.48 -7.74
N PRO A 182 9.24 3.40 -6.55
CA PRO A 182 10.26 2.40 -6.27
C PRO A 182 9.79 0.98 -6.65
N TYR A 183 10.72 0.15 -7.14
CA TYR A 183 10.50 -1.24 -7.58
C TYR A 183 9.64 -1.41 -8.83
N MET A 184 8.82 -0.43 -9.23
CA MET A 184 7.92 -0.59 -10.37
C MET A 184 8.66 -0.74 -11.70
N LEU A 185 9.84 -0.15 -11.81
CA LEU A 185 10.69 -0.32 -13.01
C LEU A 185 10.96 -1.82 -13.29
N TYR A 186 11.24 -2.61 -12.26
CA TYR A 186 11.47 -4.06 -12.41
C TYR A 186 10.21 -4.79 -12.87
N LEU A 187 9.06 -4.43 -12.29
CA LEU A 187 7.78 -5.04 -12.66
C LEU A 187 7.36 -4.66 -14.08
N ASP A 188 7.51 -3.40 -14.46
CA ASP A 188 7.18 -2.92 -15.80
C ASP A 188 8.03 -3.63 -16.86
N PHE A 189 9.31 -3.80 -16.58
CA PHE A 189 10.22 -4.55 -17.44
C PHE A 189 9.81 -6.04 -17.53
N PHE A 190 9.47 -6.65 -16.41
CA PHE A 190 8.93 -8.01 -16.37
C PHE A 190 7.66 -8.14 -17.20
N ILE A 191 6.70 -7.23 -17.08
CA ILE A 191 5.45 -7.24 -17.84
C ILE A 191 5.75 -7.11 -19.34
N LEU A 192 6.65 -6.22 -19.74
CA LEU A 192 7.05 -6.07 -21.15
C LEU A 192 7.67 -7.36 -21.69
N ILE A 193 8.66 -7.92 -21.01
CA ILE A 193 9.28 -9.19 -21.41
C ILE A 193 8.22 -10.28 -21.53
N TYR A 194 7.34 -10.39 -20.55
CA TYR A 194 6.28 -11.41 -20.55
C TYR A 194 5.35 -11.27 -21.76
N VAL A 195 4.96 -10.04 -22.13
CA VAL A 195 4.11 -9.77 -23.32
C VAL A 195 4.81 -10.19 -24.60
N PHE A 196 6.13 -9.99 -24.73
CA PHE A 196 6.90 -10.40 -25.92
C PHE A 196 7.16 -11.90 -25.99
N VAL A 197 7.34 -12.56 -24.85
CA VAL A 197 7.67 -13.99 -24.78
C VAL A 197 6.43 -14.86 -24.91
N HIS A 198 5.30 -14.48 -24.28
CA HIS A 198 4.10 -15.32 -24.25
C HIS A 198 3.39 -15.34 -25.63
N PRO A 199 3.20 -16.51 -26.27
CA PRO A 199 2.71 -16.61 -27.67
C PRO A 199 1.38 -15.88 -27.91
N HIS A 200 0.40 -16.09 -27.00
CA HIS A 200 -0.91 -15.46 -27.11
C HIS A 200 -0.85 -13.93 -26.97
N LEU A 201 -0.06 -13.41 -26.04
CA LEU A 201 0.09 -11.96 -25.83
C LEU A 201 0.85 -11.32 -27.00
N ARG A 202 1.89 -11.99 -27.51
CA ARG A 202 2.60 -11.57 -28.70
C ARG A 202 1.68 -11.49 -29.94
N PHE A 203 0.76 -12.46 -30.09
CA PHE A 203 -0.24 -12.40 -31.14
C PHE A 203 -1.20 -11.23 -30.96
N THR A 204 -1.69 -11.00 -29.73
CA THR A 204 -2.52 -9.83 -29.41
C THR A 204 -1.80 -8.53 -29.72
N LEU A 205 -0.52 -8.40 -29.32
CA LEU A 205 0.30 -7.22 -29.59
C LEU A 205 0.44 -6.93 -31.10
N LYS A 206 0.63 -7.96 -31.93
CA LYS A 206 0.71 -7.82 -33.40
C LYS A 206 -0.59 -7.32 -34.02
N ASN A 207 -1.72 -7.64 -33.42
CA ASN A 207 -3.06 -7.26 -33.88
C ASN A 207 -3.57 -5.92 -33.29
N LEU A 208 -2.78 -5.26 -32.45
CA LEU A 208 -3.12 -3.94 -31.93
C LEU A 208 -3.11 -2.89 -33.05
N PRO A 209 -3.97 -1.88 -32.96
CA PRO A 209 -3.92 -0.73 -33.87
C PRO A 209 -2.53 -0.07 -33.81
N LYS A 210 -1.92 0.17 -34.96
CA LYS A 210 -0.54 0.67 -35.04
C LYS A 210 -0.34 2.06 -34.39
N ILE A 211 -1.33 2.95 -34.53
CA ILE A 211 -1.27 4.32 -33.98
C ILE A 211 -1.20 4.32 -32.44
N PRO A 212 -2.12 3.68 -31.69
CA PRO A 212 -1.99 3.59 -30.24
C PRO A 212 -0.69 2.90 -29.76
N LEU A 213 -0.23 1.89 -30.50
CA LEU A 213 1.03 1.22 -30.18
C LEU A 213 2.24 2.16 -30.37
N ALA A 214 2.26 2.95 -31.45
CA ALA A 214 3.32 3.93 -31.70
C ALA A 214 3.33 5.03 -30.63
N ILE A 215 2.16 5.54 -30.25
CA ILE A 215 2.03 6.54 -29.17
C ILE A 215 2.54 5.95 -27.85
N PHE A 216 2.11 4.73 -27.50
CA PHE A 216 2.58 4.02 -26.32
C PHE A 216 4.12 3.90 -26.30
N SER A 217 4.72 3.40 -27.41
CA SER A 217 6.15 3.25 -27.52
C SER A 217 6.88 4.59 -27.36
N LEU A 218 6.37 5.65 -27.98
CA LEU A 218 6.93 6.99 -27.88
C LEU A 218 6.87 7.51 -26.43
N MET A 219 5.77 7.32 -25.73
CA MET A 219 5.60 7.72 -24.34
C MET A 219 6.60 6.98 -23.43
N VAL A 220 6.72 5.66 -23.55
CA VAL A 220 7.67 4.86 -22.75
C VAL A 220 9.11 5.29 -23.04
N ILE A 221 9.50 5.43 -24.32
CA ILE A 221 10.85 5.87 -24.69
C ILE A 221 11.13 7.26 -24.14
N SER A 222 10.21 8.21 -24.28
CA SER A 222 10.35 9.58 -23.76
C SER A 222 10.54 9.58 -22.24
N THR A 223 9.72 8.79 -21.51
CA THR A 223 9.81 8.71 -20.04
C THR A 223 11.13 8.09 -19.59
N VAL A 224 11.53 6.98 -20.20
CA VAL A 224 12.80 6.32 -19.88
C VAL A 224 14.00 7.22 -20.24
N THR A 225 13.96 7.88 -21.39
CA THR A 225 15.02 8.82 -21.79
C THR A 225 15.12 9.98 -20.80
N THR A 226 13.98 10.56 -20.39
CA THR A 226 13.97 11.63 -19.39
C THR A 226 14.55 11.16 -18.06
N LEU A 227 14.18 9.95 -17.62
CA LEU A 227 14.70 9.36 -16.39
C LEU A 227 16.23 9.16 -16.48
N ILE A 228 16.73 8.61 -17.58
CA ILE A 228 18.18 8.41 -17.79
C ILE A 228 18.92 9.75 -17.78
N LEU A 229 18.45 10.74 -18.56
CA LEU A 229 19.09 12.04 -18.65
C LEU A 229 19.13 12.78 -17.30
N ARG A 230 18.07 12.63 -16.50
CA ARG A 230 18.00 13.21 -15.16
C ARG A 230 18.85 12.43 -14.16
N GLY A 231 18.80 11.10 -14.21
CA GLY A 231 19.59 10.23 -13.33
C GLY A 231 21.09 10.31 -13.57
N LEU A 232 21.54 10.63 -14.79
CA LEU A 232 22.96 10.93 -15.05
C LEU A 232 23.43 12.22 -14.36
N LYS A 233 22.53 13.18 -14.15
CA LYS A 233 22.83 14.42 -13.40
C LYS A 233 22.71 14.24 -11.89
N HIS A 234 21.81 13.39 -11.46
CA HIS A 234 21.46 13.11 -10.07
C HIS A 234 21.40 11.60 -9.84
N PRO A 235 22.53 10.92 -9.63
CA PRO A 235 22.59 9.46 -9.51
C PRO A 235 21.80 8.92 -8.32
N GLU A 236 21.52 9.76 -7.33
CA GLU A 236 20.68 9.44 -6.16
C GLU A 236 19.27 8.98 -6.56
N ILE A 237 18.73 9.49 -7.69
CA ILE A 237 17.42 9.09 -8.22
C ILE A 237 17.41 7.59 -8.54
N PHE A 238 18.48 7.06 -9.11
CA PHE A 238 18.57 5.64 -9.40
C PHE A 238 18.65 4.80 -8.13
N THR A 239 19.39 5.26 -7.12
CA THR A 239 19.46 4.55 -5.84
C THR A 239 18.10 4.53 -5.13
N GLU A 240 17.32 5.62 -5.20
CA GLU A 240 15.97 5.67 -4.64
C GLU A 240 14.96 4.84 -5.44
N LEU A 241 15.01 4.83 -6.77
CA LEU A 241 14.05 4.07 -7.60
C LEU A 241 14.36 2.56 -7.63
N LEU A 242 15.64 2.20 -7.72
CA LEU A 242 16.05 0.82 -7.79
C LEU A 242 16.21 0.20 -6.40
N LEU A 243 16.40 1.05 -5.36
CA LEU A 243 16.61 0.65 -3.97
C LEU A 243 17.62 -0.51 -3.86
N MET A 244 18.66 -0.44 -4.69
CA MET A 244 19.76 -1.39 -4.64
C MET A 244 20.76 -0.95 -3.57
N PRO A 245 20.77 -1.58 -2.40
CA PRO A 245 21.92 -1.47 -1.51
C PRO A 245 23.16 -2.07 -2.20
N ASN A 246 24.33 -1.85 -1.65
CA ASN A 246 25.54 -2.50 -2.14
C ASN A 246 25.30 -4.00 -2.31
N PHE A 247 25.27 -4.45 -3.57
CA PHE A 247 24.94 -5.83 -3.90
C PHE A 247 26.01 -6.77 -3.35
N SER A 248 25.60 -7.70 -2.51
CA SER A 248 26.41 -8.81 -2.01
C SER A 248 25.61 -10.09 -2.20
N LEU A 249 26.24 -11.10 -2.77
CA LEU A 249 25.58 -12.39 -3.00
C LEU A 249 25.10 -13.03 -1.70
N THR A 250 25.85 -12.86 -0.62
CA THR A 250 25.49 -13.36 0.71
C THR A 250 24.23 -12.68 1.24
N ASN A 251 24.15 -11.34 1.12
CA ASN A 251 22.97 -10.59 1.50
C ASN A 251 21.75 -10.94 0.62
N TYR A 252 21.97 -11.12 -0.68
CA TYR A 252 20.91 -11.53 -1.60
C TYR A 252 20.32 -12.89 -1.20
N LEU A 253 21.16 -13.91 -0.95
CA LEU A 253 20.69 -15.23 -0.56
C LEU A 253 20.01 -15.23 0.81
N HIS A 254 20.52 -14.44 1.76
CA HIS A 254 19.90 -14.26 3.07
C HIS A 254 18.51 -13.61 2.92
N ASN A 255 18.39 -12.53 2.17
CA ASN A 255 17.12 -11.84 1.91
C ASN A 255 16.13 -12.73 1.16
N LEU A 256 16.58 -13.50 0.17
CA LEU A 256 15.74 -14.45 -0.57
C LEU A 256 15.23 -15.56 0.36
N SER A 257 16.08 -16.11 1.21
CA SER A 257 15.71 -17.11 2.23
C SER A 257 14.64 -16.53 3.18
N ASN A 258 14.86 -15.31 3.66
CA ASN A 258 13.89 -14.60 4.50
C ASN A 258 12.58 -14.32 3.77
N ALA A 259 12.63 -13.90 2.50
CA ALA A 259 11.42 -13.68 1.69
C ALA A 259 10.61 -14.98 1.53
N ILE A 260 11.25 -16.10 1.24
CA ILE A 260 10.59 -17.42 1.15
C ILE A 260 10.01 -17.79 2.52
N ARG A 261 10.76 -17.61 3.60
CA ARG A 261 10.29 -17.88 4.96
C ARG A 261 9.04 -17.04 5.27
N VAL A 262 9.07 -15.74 5.03
CA VAL A 262 7.94 -14.83 5.27
C VAL A 262 6.73 -15.19 4.41
N ALA A 263 6.94 -15.60 3.16
CA ALA A 263 5.87 -16.01 2.27
C ALA A 263 5.15 -17.30 2.72
N ILE A 264 5.86 -18.20 3.42
CA ILE A 264 5.34 -19.50 3.83
C ILE A 264 4.93 -19.50 5.31
N THR A 265 5.62 -18.73 6.15
CA THR A 265 5.37 -18.69 7.59
C THR A 265 4.35 -17.62 7.95
N TRP A 266 3.46 -17.96 8.85
CA TRP A 266 2.41 -17.10 9.38
C TRP A 266 2.88 -16.14 10.50
N ASN A 267 4.11 -16.32 11.01
CA ASN A 267 4.71 -15.51 12.08
C ASN A 267 5.77 -14.52 11.56
N GLY A 268 5.86 -14.30 10.25
CA GLY A 268 6.91 -13.49 9.67
C GLY A 268 6.71 -12.00 9.92
N LEU A 269 7.35 -11.48 10.96
CA LEU A 269 7.72 -10.07 11.00
C LEU A 269 8.93 -9.93 10.09
N VAL A 270 8.83 -9.07 9.09
CA VAL A 270 9.99 -8.68 8.28
C VAL A 270 10.76 -7.67 9.13
N GLU A 271 11.99 -8.02 9.49
CA GLU A 271 12.88 -7.09 10.15
C GLU A 271 12.97 -5.81 9.31
N SER A 272 12.68 -4.72 9.93
CA SER A 272 12.95 -3.32 9.60
C SER A 272 11.87 -2.44 8.98
N THR A 273 10.95 -2.91 8.16
CA THR A 273 10.00 -1.96 7.50
C THR A 273 8.61 -2.51 7.24
N PHE A 274 8.46 -3.82 7.12
CA PHE A 274 7.17 -4.46 6.92
C PHE A 274 6.78 -5.21 8.19
N LEU A 275 5.95 -4.60 9.00
CA LEU A 275 5.68 -5.01 10.38
C LEU A 275 4.52 -6.00 10.53
N ALA A 276 3.89 -6.38 9.42
CA ALA A 276 2.73 -7.28 9.45
C ALA A 276 2.97 -8.54 8.61
N PRO A 277 2.49 -9.72 9.05
CA PRO A 277 2.55 -10.93 8.24
C PRO A 277 1.76 -10.76 6.95
N LEU A 278 2.21 -11.42 5.86
CA LEU A 278 1.57 -11.29 4.55
C LEU A 278 0.13 -11.80 4.58
N TYR A 279 -0.04 -13.06 5.02
CA TYR A 279 -1.33 -13.73 5.09
C TYR A 279 -1.36 -14.71 6.27
N GLY A 280 -2.54 -15.02 6.79
CA GLY A 280 -2.73 -16.07 7.77
C GLY A 280 -2.54 -17.47 7.18
N LEU A 281 -2.27 -18.46 8.04
CA LEU A 281 -2.02 -19.85 7.67
C LEU A 281 -3.06 -20.45 6.71
N PRO A 282 -4.36 -20.23 6.91
CA PRO A 282 -5.38 -20.78 6.02
C PRO A 282 -5.29 -20.21 4.59
N ALA A 283 -4.98 -18.92 4.44
CA ALA A 283 -4.82 -18.30 3.14
C ALA A 283 -3.54 -18.79 2.44
N ILE A 284 -2.46 -19.00 3.20
CA ILE A 284 -1.21 -19.59 2.67
C ILE A 284 -1.44 -21.01 2.15
N THR A 285 -2.20 -21.84 2.87
CA THR A 285 -2.52 -23.20 2.40
C THR A 285 -3.29 -23.17 1.07
N LEU A 286 -4.26 -22.26 0.93
CA LEU A 286 -4.96 -22.05 -0.35
C LEU A 286 -4.01 -21.55 -1.44
N ALA A 287 -3.07 -20.67 -1.13
CA ALA A 287 -2.10 -20.17 -2.08
C ALA A 287 -1.15 -21.27 -2.57
N ILE A 288 -0.69 -22.17 -1.70
CA ILE A 288 0.15 -23.33 -2.07
C ILE A 288 -0.62 -24.26 -3.00
N ILE A 289 -1.87 -24.62 -2.67
CA ILE A 289 -2.73 -25.42 -3.54
C ILE A 289 -2.92 -24.71 -4.90
N GLY A 290 -3.11 -23.40 -4.88
CA GLY A 290 -3.21 -22.56 -6.07
C GLY A 290 -1.95 -22.61 -6.91
N PHE A 291 -0.79 -22.45 -6.32
CA PHE A 291 0.50 -22.53 -6.99
C PHE A 291 0.68 -23.87 -7.73
N ILE A 292 0.44 -24.99 -7.03
CA ILE A 292 0.48 -26.33 -7.64
C ILE A 292 -0.54 -26.44 -8.79
N SER A 293 -1.73 -25.84 -8.61
CA SER A 293 -2.79 -25.91 -9.63
C SER A 293 -2.46 -25.13 -10.92
N THR A 294 -1.59 -24.11 -10.85
CA THR A 294 -1.19 -23.33 -12.03
C THR A 294 -0.40 -24.12 -13.04
N PHE A 295 0.32 -25.17 -12.62
CA PHE A 295 1.03 -26.09 -13.53
C PHE A 295 0.07 -26.82 -14.46
N LYS A 296 -1.17 -27.09 -14.00
CA LYS A 296 -2.21 -27.68 -14.83
C LYS A 296 -2.81 -26.65 -15.77
N GLY A 297 -2.27 -26.51 -16.96
CA GLY A 297 -2.67 -25.50 -17.95
C GLY A 297 -1.78 -24.26 -17.92
N PHE A 298 -0.50 -24.45 -17.71
CA PHE A 298 0.54 -23.40 -17.68
C PHE A 298 0.53 -22.48 -18.91
N PHE A 299 0.17 -23.02 -20.09
CA PHE A 299 0.11 -22.23 -21.33
C PHE A 299 -1.03 -21.21 -21.39
N ALA A 300 -1.99 -21.27 -20.47
CA ALA A 300 -2.98 -20.20 -20.37
C ALA A 300 -2.33 -18.94 -19.76
N SER A 301 -2.45 -17.78 -20.44
CA SER A 301 -1.77 -16.54 -20.05
C SER A 301 -2.00 -16.14 -18.59
N ARG A 302 -3.19 -16.40 -18.05
CA ARG A 302 -3.49 -16.15 -16.64
C ARG A 302 -2.66 -17.03 -15.70
N ASN A 303 -2.56 -18.33 -15.99
CA ASN A 303 -1.86 -19.28 -15.12
C ASN A 303 -0.34 -19.04 -15.17
N SER A 304 0.21 -18.85 -16.38
CA SER A 304 1.62 -18.54 -16.55
C SER A 304 1.99 -17.19 -15.94
N MET A 305 1.12 -16.18 -16.06
CA MET A 305 1.33 -14.88 -15.40
C MET A 305 1.33 -15.02 -13.87
N ALA A 306 0.37 -15.73 -13.30
CA ALA A 306 0.31 -15.96 -11.85
C ALA A 306 1.57 -16.67 -11.35
N PHE A 307 2.01 -17.72 -12.05
CA PHE A 307 3.20 -18.49 -11.71
C PHE A 307 4.49 -17.64 -11.82
N LEU A 308 4.71 -17.03 -13.00
CA LEU A 308 5.92 -16.26 -13.26
C LEU A 308 6.01 -15.00 -12.39
N LEU A 309 4.88 -14.33 -12.14
CA LEU A 309 4.85 -13.17 -11.24
C LEU A 309 5.21 -13.58 -9.80
N THR A 310 4.75 -14.75 -9.34
CA THR A 310 5.11 -15.28 -8.02
C THR A 310 6.61 -15.51 -7.89
N ILE A 311 7.22 -16.17 -8.89
CA ILE A 311 8.68 -16.42 -8.89
C ILE A 311 9.44 -15.10 -9.00
N PHE A 312 9.02 -14.22 -9.89
CA PHE A 312 9.65 -12.93 -10.10
C PHE A 312 9.66 -12.07 -8.83
N THR A 313 8.53 -11.98 -8.12
CA THR A 313 8.45 -11.20 -6.88
C THR A 313 9.29 -11.79 -5.76
N LEU A 314 9.39 -13.12 -5.67
CA LEU A 314 10.31 -13.77 -4.72
C LEU A 314 11.77 -13.45 -5.05
N LEU A 315 12.17 -13.58 -6.30
CA LEU A 315 13.55 -13.31 -6.73
C LEU A 315 13.95 -11.84 -6.48
N ILE A 316 13.05 -10.91 -6.78
CA ILE A 316 13.30 -9.48 -6.52
C ILE A 316 13.37 -9.17 -5.03
N SER A 317 12.59 -9.83 -4.19
CA SER A 317 12.67 -9.66 -2.73
C SER A 317 14.04 -10.03 -2.15
N GLY A 318 14.85 -10.81 -2.89
CA GLY A 318 16.25 -11.03 -2.57
C GLY A 318 17.13 -9.79 -2.70
N LEU A 319 16.77 -8.83 -3.56
CA LEU A 319 17.51 -7.57 -3.70
C LEU A 319 17.26 -6.64 -2.50
N ASN A 320 16.01 -6.53 -2.09
CA ASN A 320 15.61 -5.72 -0.94
C ASN A 320 14.41 -6.38 -0.23
N PRO A 321 14.44 -6.60 1.08
CA PRO A 321 13.33 -7.20 1.84
C PRO A 321 12.00 -6.46 1.71
N GLN A 322 12.01 -5.14 1.53
CA GLN A 322 10.78 -4.34 1.34
C GLN A 322 9.99 -4.75 0.10
N MET A 323 10.64 -5.32 -0.91
CA MET A 323 10.00 -5.77 -2.15
C MET A 323 9.02 -6.93 -1.95
N ILE A 324 8.99 -7.54 -0.76
CA ILE A 324 8.00 -8.56 -0.39
C ILE A 324 6.55 -8.06 -0.54
N ILE A 325 6.34 -6.74 -0.51
CA ILE A 325 5.04 -6.11 -0.75
C ILE A 325 4.47 -6.50 -2.12
N LEU A 326 5.32 -6.62 -3.13
CA LEU A 326 4.92 -7.08 -4.46
C LEU A 326 4.28 -8.48 -4.44
N PHE A 327 4.56 -9.28 -3.40
CA PHE A 327 4.06 -10.65 -3.28
C PHE A 327 2.57 -10.72 -2.86
N ILE A 328 2.00 -9.64 -2.34
CA ILE A 328 0.59 -9.58 -1.88
C ILE A 328 -0.37 -9.94 -3.03
N LEU A 329 -0.17 -9.36 -4.21
CA LEU A 329 -1.06 -9.60 -5.34
C LEU A 329 -0.89 -11.00 -5.96
N PRO A 330 0.32 -11.54 -6.21
CA PRO A 330 0.49 -12.93 -6.57
C PRO A 330 -0.20 -13.90 -5.61
N LEU A 331 -0.04 -13.69 -4.29
CA LEU A 331 -0.73 -14.52 -3.30
C LEU A 331 -2.26 -14.46 -3.44
N ALA A 332 -2.83 -13.27 -3.65
CA ALA A 332 -4.27 -13.11 -3.91
C ALA A 332 -4.74 -13.94 -5.11
N ILE A 333 -3.97 -13.90 -6.19
CA ILE A 333 -4.25 -14.67 -7.41
C ILE A 333 -4.12 -16.16 -7.14
N LEU A 334 -3.11 -16.59 -6.39
CA LEU A 334 -2.90 -17.99 -6.02
C LEU A 334 -4.01 -18.51 -5.09
N VAL A 335 -4.47 -17.72 -4.12
CA VAL A 335 -5.63 -18.03 -3.28
C VAL A 335 -6.87 -18.29 -4.15
N ALA A 336 -7.13 -17.43 -5.14
CA ALA A 336 -8.23 -17.61 -6.08
C ALA A 336 -8.05 -18.90 -6.93
N HIS A 337 -6.83 -19.24 -7.35
CA HIS A 337 -6.54 -20.50 -8.03
C HIS A 337 -6.78 -21.72 -7.14
N GLY A 338 -6.35 -21.67 -5.86
CA GLY A 338 -6.57 -22.75 -4.89
C GLY A 338 -8.04 -23.02 -4.65
N MET A 339 -8.81 -21.97 -4.40
CA MET A 339 -10.27 -22.07 -4.26
C MET A 339 -10.94 -22.64 -5.50
N LYS A 340 -10.57 -22.13 -6.69
CA LYS A 340 -11.09 -22.64 -7.95
C LYS A 340 -10.78 -24.14 -8.12
N TYR A 341 -9.57 -24.55 -7.76
CA TYR A 341 -9.14 -25.96 -7.86
C TYR A 341 -9.96 -26.86 -6.94
N ILE A 342 -10.14 -26.48 -5.66
CA ILE A 342 -10.93 -27.24 -4.69
C ILE A 342 -12.38 -27.37 -5.16
N LEU A 343 -13.00 -26.25 -5.54
CA LEU A 343 -14.39 -26.25 -6.03
C LEU A 343 -14.57 -27.08 -7.28
N HIS A 344 -13.60 -27.03 -8.21
CA HIS A 344 -13.64 -27.82 -9.45
C HIS A 344 -13.50 -29.31 -9.14
N LYS A 345 -12.55 -29.69 -8.30
CA LYS A 345 -12.37 -31.09 -7.89
C LYS A 345 -13.61 -31.64 -7.20
N TRP A 346 -14.20 -30.89 -6.27
CA TRP A 346 -15.45 -31.29 -5.63
C TRP A 346 -16.58 -31.50 -6.65
N SER A 347 -16.77 -30.53 -7.55
CA SER A 347 -17.81 -30.63 -8.58
C SER A 347 -17.60 -31.79 -9.57
N SER A 348 -16.36 -32.24 -9.75
CA SER A 348 -16.03 -33.38 -10.62
C SER A 348 -16.31 -34.74 -9.97
N ILE A 349 -16.32 -34.82 -8.62
CA ILE A 349 -16.68 -36.03 -7.89
C ILE A 349 -18.19 -36.30 -7.98
N PHE A 350 -18.99 -35.24 -7.96
CA PHE A 350 -20.44 -35.33 -7.97
C PHE A 350 -21.05 -34.56 -9.17
N PRO A 351 -20.83 -35.01 -10.41
CA PRO A 351 -21.20 -34.25 -11.61
C PRO A 351 -22.71 -34.06 -11.78
N TYR A 352 -23.50 -35.03 -11.38
CA TYR A 352 -24.95 -35.07 -11.61
C TYR A 352 -25.79 -34.66 -10.39
N ASN A 353 -25.18 -34.54 -9.20
CA ASN A 353 -25.93 -34.23 -7.98
C ASN A 353 -25.84 -32.71 -7.66
N PRO A 354 -26.94 -31.94 -7.85
CA PRO A 354 -26.94 -30.50 -7.57
C PRO A 354 -26.82 -30.22 -6.07
N TYR A 355 -27.31 -31.07 -5.20
CA TYR A 355 -27.20 -30.90 -3.74
C TYR A 355 -25.76 -31.07 -3.26
N ALA A 356 -25.04 -32.07 -3.77
CA ALA A 356 -23.63 -32.27 -3.46
C ALA A 356 -22.76 -31.10 -3.93
N LYS A 357 -23.09 -30.46 -5.06
CA LYS A 357 -22.41 -29.23 -5.51
C LYS A 357 -22.59 -28.07 -4.52
N VAL A 358 -23.79 -27.90 -3.98
CA VAL A 358 -24.07 -26.85 -2.98
C VAL A 358 -23.38 -27.19 -1.66
N ILE A 359 -23.45 -28.45 -1.19
CA ILE A 359 -22.77 -28.90 0.03
C ILE A 359 -21.25 -28.66 -0.04
N GLY A 360 -20.62 -28.81 -1.22
CA GLY A 360 -19.19 -28.56 -1.39
C GLY A 360 -18.76 -27.10 -1.27
N VAL A 361 -19.68 -26.15 -1.43
CA VAL A 361 -19.41 -24.73 -1.20
C VAL A 361 -19.51 -24.38 0.30
N LEU A 362 -20.27 -25.15 1.06
CA LEU A 362 -20.56 -24.89 2.48
C LEU A 362 -19.29 -24.94 3.36
N PRO A 363 -18.39 -25.95 3.25
CA PRO A 363 -17.12 -25.96 3.98
C PRO A 363 -16.25 -24.75 3.69
N ILE A 364 -16.20 -24.29 2.43
CA ILE A 364 -15.43 -23.10 2.05
C ILE A 364 -16.08 -21.86 2.67
N GLY A 365 -17.41 -21.77 2.65
CA GLY A 365 -18.16 -20.68 3.31
C GLY A 365 -17.95 -20.64 4.83
N LEU A 366 -17.86 -21.78 5.50
CA LEU A 366 -17.56 -21.88 6.93
C LEU A 366 -16.08 -21.61 7.23
N PHE A 367 -15.18 -21.91 6.29
CA PHE A 367 -13.77 -21.65 6.43
C PHE A 367 -13.42 -20.15 6.29
N MET A 368 -14.21 -19.39 5.54
CA MET A 368 -13.98 -17.96 5.33
C MET A 368 -13.92 -17.12 6.62
N PRO A 369 -14.85 -17.25 7.57
CA PRO A 369 -14.74 -16.55 8.85
C PRO A 369 -13.45 -16.89 9.61
N ILE A 370 -12.99 -18.13 9.56
CA ILE A 370 -11.75 -18.57 10.21
C ILE A 370 -10.55 -17.85 9.60
N VAL A 371 -10.49 -17.75 8.27
CA VAL A 371 -9.43 -17.02 7.57
C VAL A 371 -9.45 -15.55 7.97
N ILE A 372 -10.62 -14.92 7.92
CA ILE A 372 -10.79 -13.49 8.26
C ILE A 372 -10.37 -13.22 9.71
N ILE A 373 -10.85 -14.04 10.65
CA ILE A 373 -10.51 -13.87 12.06
C ILE A 373 -9.02 -14.09 12.28
N SER A 374 -8.41 -15.08 11.62
CA SER A 374 -6.96 -15.31 11.68
C SER A 374 -6.18 -14.10 11.19
N ASP A 375 -6.52 -13.54 10.02
CA ASP A 375 -5.82 -12.39 9.45
C ASP A 375 -6.01 -11.13 10.30
N LEU A 376 -7.22 -10.88 10.79
CA LEU A 376 -7.49 -9.75 11.70
C LEU A 376 -6.76 -9.89 13.04
N ASN A 377 -6.69 -11.11 13.60
CA ASN A 377 -5.92 -11.37 14.80
C ASN A 377 -4.42 -11.09 14.58
N HIS A 378 -3.87 -11.48 13.43
CA HIS A 378 -2.49 -11.16 13.07
C HIS A 378 -2.26 -9.66 12.94
N PHE A 379 -3.23 -8.92 12.39
CA PHE A 379 -3.15 -7.46 12.33
C PHE A 379 -3.20 -6.83 13.73
N VAL A 380 -4.11 -7.27 14.59
CA VAL A 380 -4.31 -6.68 15.92
C VAL A 380 -3.16 -7.06 16.85
N TYR A 381 -2.83 -8.33 16.98
CA TYR A 381 -1.85 -8.80 17.97
C TYR A 381 -0.42 -8.84 17.42
N GLY A 382 -0.22 -9.14 16.14
CA GLY A 382 1.10 -9.17 15.51
C GLY A 382 1.63 -7.78 15.14
N TYR A 383 0.73 -6.80 14.97
CA TYR A 383 1.10 -5.43 14.59
C TYR A 383 0.76 -4.42 15.70
N ARG A 384 -0.52 -4.19 15.97
CA ARG A 384 -0.96 -3.10 16.85
C ARG A 384 -0.44 -3.20 18.28
N TYR A 385 -0.41 -4.40 18.86
CA TYR A 385 0.01 -4.65 20.24
C TYR A 385 1.38 -5.31 20.37
N SER A 386 2.08 -5.47 19.26
CA SER A 386 3.45 -6.00 19.27
C SER A 386 4.42 -4.96 19.84
N ALA A 387 5.18 -5.31 20.88
CA ALA A 387 6.16 -4.42 21.50
C ALA A 387 7.21 -3.90 20.51
N PRO A 388 7.81 -4.73 19.63
CA PRO A 388 8.77 -4.24 18.63
C PRO A 388 8.17 -3.20 17.66
N VAL A 389 6.88 -3.32 17.39
CA VAL A 389 6.16 -2.38 16.51
C VAL A 389 5.83 -1.10 17.26
N ALA A 390 5.30 -1.21 18.49
CA ALA A 390 4.92 -0.05 19.29
C ALA A 390 6.09 0.92 19.53
N ASN A 391 7.30 0.38 19.64
CA ASN A 391 8.51 1.19 19.84
C ASN A 391 8.95 2.00 18.60
N GLN A 392 8.37 1.74 17.44
CA GLN A 392 8.69 2.46 16.20
C GLN A 392 7.77 3.66 15.95
N PHE A 393 6.72 3.83 16.77
CA PHE A 393 5.73 4.89 16.61
C PHE A 393 5.78 5.88 17.77
N THR A 394 5.73 7.18 17.44
CA THR A 394 5.68 8.28 18.40
C THR A 394 4.32 8.98 18.34
N ASN A 395 3.83 9.42 19.51
CA ASN A 395 2.55 10.13 19.63
C ASN A 395 2.70 11.63 19.86
N ASP A 396 3.88 12.16 19.63
CA ASP A 396 4.25 13.54 19.93
C ASP A 396 3.27 14.56 19.38
N ILE A 397 2.78 14.36 18.15
CA ILE A 397 1.83 15.30 17.53
C ILE A 397 0.51 15.36 18.30
N LYS A 398 -0.01 14.22 18.77
CA LYS A 398 -1.26 14.20 19.55
C LYS A 398 -1.09 14.84 20.92
N LEU A 399 0.07 14.62 21.53
CA LEU A 399 0.42 15.25 22.79
C LEU A 399 0.56 16.78 22.59
N LEU A 400 1.26 17.17 21.53
CA LEU A 400 1.42 18.58 21.16
C LEU A 400 0.06 19.25 20.91
N ASP A 401 -0.81 18.66 20.10
CA ASP A 401 -2.16 19.20 19.81
C ASP A 401 -3.00 19.39 21.08
N ARG A 402 -2.78 18.53 22.10
CA ARG A 402 -3.56 18.56 23.35
C ARG A 402 -3.07 19.60 24.35
N TYR A 403 -1.75 19.86 24.39
CA TYR A 403 -1.13 20.69 25.44
C TYR A 403 -0.53 21.99 24.93
N TYR A 404 -0.65 22.29 23.64
CA TYR A 404 -0.04 23.47 23.03
C TYR A 404 -0.66 24.82 23.46
N GLU A 405 -1.90 24.83 23.98
CA GLU A 405 -2.60 26.09 24.32
C GLU A 405 -1.72 27.00 25.17
N ASN A 406 -1.48 28.24 24.69
CA ASN A 406 -0.67 29.28 25.35
C ASN A 406 0.82 28.94 25.58
N HIS A 407 1.38 28.03 24.81
CA HIS A 407 2.79 27.68 24.91
C HIS A 407 3.51 27.90 23.56
N LEU A 408 4.81 28.23 23.62
CA LEU A 408 5.69 28.25 22.49
C LEU A 408 6.37 26.88 22.34
N LEU A 409 6.45 26.37 21.11
CA LEU A 409 7.16 25.11 20.84
C LEU A 409 8.66 25.40 20.73
N TYR A 410 9.46 24.80 21.61
CA TYR A 410 10.91 24.88 21.54
C TYR A 410 11.48 23.77 20.68
N LEU A 411 12.18 24.13 19.58
CA LEU A 411 12.79 23.24 18.61
C LEU A 411 14.28 23.54 18.49
N PRO A 412 15.14 22.97 19.34
CA PRO A 412 16.59 23.15 19.25
C PRO A 412 17.14 22.61 17.91
N GLU A 413 18.34 23.04 17.52
CA GLU A 413 18.95 22.65 16.25
C GLU A 413 19.21 21.14 16.16
N ASN A 414 19.49 20.49 17.27
CA ASN A 414 19.80 19.05 17.39
C ASN A 414 18.56 18.18 17.54
N GLN A 415 17.32 18.74 17.49
CA GLN A 415 16.09 17.99 17.66
C GLN A 415 15.93 16.95 16.55
N GLU A 416 15.65 15.71 16.93
CA GLU A 416 15.28 14.65 16.00
C GLU A 416 14.02 15.06 15.21
N ASN A 417 13.98 14.79 13.90
CA ASN A 417 12.90 15.18 13.00
C ASN A 417 12.53 16.69 13.01
N ARG A 418 13.48 17.56 13.37
CA ARG A 418 13.28 19.00 13.48
C ARG A 418 12.61 19.62 12.25
N ASN A 419 13.05 19.25 11.05
CA ASN A 419 12.49 19.78 9.80
C ASN A 419 10.99 19.50 9.69
N PHE A 420 10.56 18.30 10.06
CA PHE A 420 9.15 17.96 10.09
C PHE A 420 8.36 18.87 11.04
N TYR A 421 8.85 19.07 12.28
CA TYR A 421 8.16 19.93 13.28
C TYR A 421 8.13 21.41 12.88
N VAL A 422 9.19 21.91 12.23
CA VAL A 422 9.21 23.26 11.67
C VAL A 422 8.16 23.43 10.57
N HIS A 423 8.07 22.46 9.66
CA HIS A 423 7.04 22.48 8.62
C HIS A 423 5.64 22.29 9.19
N LEU A 424 5.47 21.45 10.21
CA LEU A 424 4.23 21.25 10.92
C LEU A 424 3.78 22.56 11.60
N ALA A 425 4.69 23.25 12.30
CA ALA A 425 4.41 24.53 12.95
C ALA A 425 3.94 25.59 11.96
N ASN A 426 4.63 25.72 10.83
CA ASN A 426 4.29 26.66 9.77
C ASN A 426 3.11 26.22 8.88
N SER A 427 2.55 25.04 9.12
CA SER A 427 1.46 24.51 8.29
C SER A 427 0.19 25.34 8.48
N HIS A 428 -0.51 25.59 7.37
CA HIS A 428 -1.78 26.32 7.33
C HIS A 428 -2.72 25.65 6.33
N THR A 429 -4.02 25.84 6.54
CA THR A 429 -5.06 25.35 5.63
C THR A 429 -5.54 26.47 4.71
N ILE A 430 -6.28 26.10 3.65
CA ILE A 430 -6.95 27.09 2.79
C ILE A 430 -7.93 27.96 3.59
N PHE A 431 -8.54 27.39 4.63
CA PHE A 431 -9.56 28.05 5.46
C PHE A 431 -8.96 28.82 6.62
N ASN A 432 -7.79 28.43 7.11
CA ASN A 432 -7.08 29.09 8.19
C ASN A 432 -5.64 29.36 7.77
N LYS A 433 -5.29 30.63 7.61
CA LYS A 433 -3.96 31.09 7.18
C LYS A 433 -2.99 31.32 8.33
N THR A 434 -3.42 31.18 9.59
CA THR A 434 -2.52 31.27 10.74
C THR A 434 -1.66 30.02 10.83
N PRO A 435 -0.38 30.14 11.23
CA PRO A 435 0.49 28.99 11.51
C PRO A 435 -0.15 28.09 12.56
N LYS A 436 0.06 26.78 12.45
CA LYS A 436 -0.51 25.81 13.39
C LYS A 436 0.08 26.00 14.80
N TYR A 437 1.40 26.22 14.87
CA TYR A 437 2.10 26.45 16.14
C TYR A 437 3.09 27.60 15.96
N GLN A 438 3.32 28.35 17.05
CA GLN A 438 4.46 29.26 17.15
C GLN A 438 5.65 28.50 17.72
N TYR A 439 6.84 28.68 17.16
CA TYR A 439 8.03 27.98 17.63
C TYR A 439 9.24 28.91 17.76
N ILE A 440 10.15 28.52 18.63
CA ILE A 440 11.45 29.17 18.83
C ILE A 440 12.58 28.16 18.74
N SER A 441 13.68 28.55 18.12
CA SER A 441 14.90 27.71 18.01
C SER A 441 15.93 28.03 19.12
N ASN A 442 15.81 29.19 19.74
CA ASN A 442 16.73 29.62 20.79
C ASN A 442 15.92 30.25 21.95
N LEU A 443 16.20 29.85 23.17
CA LEU A 443 15.52 30.32 24.38
C LEU A 443 15.72 31.82 24.62
N SER A 444 16.86 32.36 24.21
CA SER A 444 17.14 33.83 24.33
C SER A 444 16.19 34.69 23.49
N LYS A 445 15.50 34.12 22.51
CA LYS A 445 14.52 34.84 21.67
C LYS A 445 13.12 34.92 22.30
N ASN A 446 12.88 34.30 23.43
CA ASN A 446 11.58 34.41 24.14
C ASN A 446 11.52 35.69 24.97
N ILE A 447 11.37 36.83 24.28
CA ILE A 447 11.35 38.16 24.90
C ILE A 447 10.10 38.36 25.77
N GLU A 448 8.97 37.74 25.40
CA GLU A 448 7.69 37.88 26.10
C GLU A 448 7.54 36.93 27.30
N LYS A 449 8.55 36.17 27.64
CA LYS A 449 8.53 35.18 28.72
C LYS A 449 7.30 34.25 28.67
N GLN A 450 6.95 33.75 27.49
CA GLN A 450 5.85 32.80 27.33
C GLN A 450 6.25 31.42 27.83
N ASN A 451 5.28 30.63 28.24
CA ASN A 451 5.48 29.22 28.60
C ASN A 451 5.95 28.42 27.38
N ILE A 452 6.73 27.38 27.63
CA ILE A 452 7.40 26.60 26.57
C ILE A 452 7.04 25.10 26.63
N ILE A 453 6.86 24.48 25.49
CA ILE A 453 6.80 23.03 25.33
C ILE A 453 8.07 22.55 24.62
N SER A 454 8.69 21.51 25.16
CA SER A 454 9.86 20.86 24.56
C SER A 454 9.68 19.35 24.52
N PHE A 455 10.25 18.70 23.49
CA PHE A 455 10.36 17.24 23.42
C PHE A 455 11.52 16.71 24.25
N GLU A 456 12.51 17.55 24.53
CA GLU A 456 13.68 17.21 25.33
C GLU A 456 13.72 18.03 26.60
N LYS A 457 14.38 17.49 27.64
CA LYS A 457 14.57 18.20 28.87
C LYS A 457 15.54 19.37 28.66
N ILE A 458 15.07 20.58 28.96
CA ILE A 458 15.91 21.79 28.90
C ILE A 458 16.87 21.79 30.08
N THR A 459 18.15 21.95 29.79
CA THR A 459 19.21 22.01 30.80
C THR A 459 19.39 23.40 31.43
N ASP A 460 18.99 24.44 30.69
CA ASP A 460 19.02 25.82 31.17
C ASP A 460 17.75 26.14 31.95
N THR A 461 17.85 26.07 33.27
CA THR A 461 16.74 26.24 34.20
C THR A 461 16.68 27.66 34.85
N GLU A 462 17.54 28.58 34.43
CA GLU A 462 17.56 29.92 35.04
C GLU A 462 16.25 30.69 34.83
N ASN A 463 15.69 30.64 33.63
CA ASN A 463 14.53 31.38 33.21
C ASN A 463 13.22 30.57 33.21
N TYR A 464 13.30 29.25 33.33
CA TYR A 464 12.15 28.36 33.19
C TYR A 464 12.09 27.35 34.32
N GLU A 465 10.88 27.08 34.80
CA GLU A 465 10.60 26.02 35.76
C GLU A 465 9.78 24.92 35.12
N LEU A 466 10.18 23.65 35.33
CA LEU A 466 9.45 22.51 34.84
C LEU A 466 8.12 22.38 35.61
N GLU A 467 7.01 22.57 34.90
CA GLU A 467 5.68 22.49 35.48
C GLU A 467 5.14 21.05 35.43
N HIS A 468 5.17 20.45 34.24
CA HIS A 468 4.66 19.10 34.02
C HIS A 468 5.50 18.32 33.03
N ILE A 469 5.52 17.01 33.22
CA ILE A 469 6.00 16.03 32.23
C ILE A 469 4.79 15.21 31.80
N VAL A 470 4.43 15.33 30.52
CA VAL A 470 3.32 14.58 29.94
C VAL A 470 3.88 13.40 29.16
N THR A 471 3.34 12.22 29.43
CA THR A 471 3.74 10.98 28.75
C THR A 471 2.52 10.33 28.13
N ASN A 472 2.74 9.50 27.10
CA ASN A 472 1.68 8.67 26.54
C ASN A 472 1.66 7.31 27.24
N GLU A 473 0.49 6.88 27.71
CA GLU A 473 0.31 5.58 28.38
C GLU A 473 0.67 4.38 27.51
N LYS A 474 0.70 4.54 26.18
CA LYS A 474 0.92 3.45 25.21
C LYS A 474 2.33 3.40 24.67
N SER A 475 3.19 4.35 24.94
CA SER A 475 4.55 4.38 24.45
C SER A 475 5.48 3.72 25.46
N GLN A 476 6.15 2.63 25.04
CA GLN A 476 7.20 2.01 25.86
C GLN A 476 8.49 2.86 25.91
N ASN A 477 8.75 3.65 24.86
CA ASN A 477 9.89 4.57 24.77
C ASN A 477 9.59 5.98 25.23
N ALA A 478 8.50 6.15 26.02
CA ALA A 478 8.18 7.37 26.71
C ALA A 478 8.32 8.62 25.82
N ASP A 479 7.40 8.75 24.83
CA ASP A 479 7.15 10.05 24.22
C ASP A 479 6.85 11.01 25.36
N ARG A 480 7.72 11.99 25.58
CA ARG A 480 7.63 12.92 26.68
C ARG A 480 7.55 14.31 26.12
N LEU A 481 6.57 15.06 26.63
CA LEU A 481 6.50 16.49 26.47
C LEU A 481 6.79 17.14 27.81
N TYR A 482 7.76 18.04 27.81
CA TYR A 482 8.12 18.83 28.96
C TYR A 482 7.48 20.20 28.84
N LEU A 483 6.60 20.53 29.78
CA LEU A 483 5.97 21.83 29.86
C LEU A 483 6.72 22.68 30.88
N TYR A 484 7.16 23.83 30.45
CA TYR A 484 7.89 24.78 31.27
C TYR A 484 7.11 26.07 31.41
N LYS A 485 7.06 26.55 32.63
CA LYS A 485 6.54 27.88 32.96
C LYS A 485 7.68 28.88 33.03
N SER A 486 7.50 30.06 32.49
CA SER A 486 8.43 31.18 32.65
C SER A 486 8.43 31.69 34.08
N LYS A 487 9.60 31.91 34.65
CA LYS A 487 9.78 32.50 35.97
C LYS A 487 9.51 33.99 36.00
#